data_cfc582b15fc5bbb54dbe238e97541c6c
#
_entry.id   cfc582b15fc5bbb54dbe238e97541c6c
#
_cell.length_a   1.000
_cell.length_b   1.000
_cell.length_c   1.000
_cell.angle_alpha   90.00
_cell.angle_beta   90.00
_cell.angle_gamma   90.00
#
_symmetry.space_group_name_H-M   'P 1'
#
loop_
_entity.id
_entity.type
_entity.pdbx_description
1 polymer ?
#
loop_
_entity_poly.entity_id
_entity_poly.type
_entity_poly.pdbx_seq_one_letter_code
_entity_poly.pdbx_strand_id
1 'polypeptide(L)'
;NAMRDSTNYYIGKLEKEAKIQVVFVVVSHVENSDPFRVAQDIGNKYGVGNKNTDRGLVVVVAVDDRKYFIAPGEGLEGDLTDVECDDIARACIVKNMRKGNVDEAMLSTAKAVYNKFKTGSTGLDKQEEPIETAIAIGIIGAVVFFWVIWSIKGKNNNGRGGRNGGGGPFIFWGNPGHLNDSFFGRGFSGGSFGGGSFGGGGAGGGW
;
A
#
# COMPACT_ATOMS: atom_id res chain seq x y z
N ASN A 1 1.10 24.92 2.47
CA ASN A 1 1.38 24.27 1.19
C ASN A 1 0.05 23.90 0.53
N ALA A 2 -0.21 24.47 -0.67
CA ALA A 2 -1.50 24.34 -1.36
C ALA A 2 -1.98 22.86 -1.53
N MET A 3 -1.07 21.92 -1.76
CA MET A 3 -1.43 20.50 -1.87
C MET A 3 -1.89 19.91 -0.53
N ARG A 4 -1.23 20.24 0.56
CA ARG A 4 -1.65 19.80 1.91
C ARG A 4 -3.00 20.42 2.30
N ASP A 5 -3.23 21.68 1.95
CA ASP A 5 -4.51 22.34 2.20
C ASP A 5 -5.63 21.67 1.40
N SER A 6 -5.34 21.29 0.14
CA SER A 6 -6.27 20.51 -0.69
C SER A 6 -6.51 19.11 -0.13
N THR A 7 -5.48 18.42 0.39
CA THR A 7 -5.63 17.10 1.03
C THR A 7 -6.54 17.22 2.26
N ASN A 8 -6.29 18.20 3.14
CA ASN A 8 -7.09 18.45 4.32
C ASN A 8 -8.55 18.80 3.96
N TYR A 9 -8.77 19.50 2.85
CA TYR A 9 -10.14 19.78 2.36
C TYR A 9 -10.88 18.48 2.02
N TYR A 10 -10.26 17.52 1.30
CA TYR A 10 -10.89 16.24 0.98
C TYR A 10 -11.08 15.37 2.21
N ILE A 11 -10.12 15.34 3.15
CA ILE A 11 -10.27 14.67 4.45
C ILE A 11 -11.48 15.24 5.21
N GLY A 12 -11.59 16.56 5.29
CA GLY A 12 -12.73 17.22 5.94
C GLY A 12 -14.07 16.92 5.26
N LYS A 13 -14.09 16.74 3.94
CA LYS A 13 -15.29 16.30 3.22
C LYS A 13 -15.64 14.85 3.53
N LEU A 14 -14.66 13.94 3.55
CA LEU A 14 -14.87 12.53 3.93
C LEU A 14 -15.49 12.43 5.32
N GLU A 15 -14.98 13.21 6.27
CA GLU A 15 -15.52 13.22 7.63
C GLU A 15 -16.96 13.77 7.68
N LYS A 16 -17.24 14.88 7.00
CA LYS A 16 -18.55 15.52 7.03
C LYS A 16 -19.61 14.78 6.24
N GLU A 17 -19.30 14.35 5.01
CA GLU A 17 -20.25 13.80 4.04
C GLU A 17 -20.36 12.27 4.15
N ALA A 18 -19.24 11.57 4.34
CA ALA A 18 -19.18 10.10 4.38
C ALA A 18 -19.02 9.52 5.80
N LYS A 19 -18.81 10.36 6.81
CA LYS A 19 -18.55 9.97 8.21
C LYS A 19 -17.33 9.07 8.36
N ILE A 20 -16.29 9.34 7.56
CA ILE A 20 -15.03 8.60 7.54
C ILE A 20 -13.93 9.49 8.11
N GLN A 21 -13.23 9.01 9.12
CA GLN A 21 -12.04 9.66 9.65
C GLN A 21 -10.81 9.12 8.94
N VAL A 22 -9.99 9.99 8.36
CA VAL A 22 -8.82 9.62 7.57
C VAL A 22 -7.55 10.17 8.20
N VAL A 23 -6.53 9.32 8.34
CA VAL A 23 -5.20 9.70 8.81
C VAL A 23 -4.15 9.29 7.78
N PHE A 24 -3.34 10.25 7.35
CA PHE A 24 -2.12 10.01 6.57
C PHE A 24 -0.90 10.09 7.48
N VAL A 25 -0.12 9.03 7.50
CA VAL A 25 1.14 8.91 8.24
C VAL A 25 2.28 8.81 7.24
N VAL A 26 3.08 9.86 7.16
CA VAL A 26 4.27 9.89 6.29
C VAL A 26 5.50 9.97 7.17
N VAL A 27 6.34 8.94 7.10
CA VAL A 27 7.55 8.80 7.91
C VAL A 27 8.72 8.38 7.04
N SER A 28 9.95 8.60 7.52
CA SER A 28 11.14 8.13 6.83
C SER A 28 11.23 6.61 6.86
N HIS A 29 11.16 6.04 8.07
CA HIS A 29 11.26 4.61 8.31
C HIS A 29 10.15 4.12 9.23
N VAL A 30 9.79 2.85 9.11
CA VAL A 30 8.94 2.13 10.06
C VAL A 30 9.72 0.98 10.68
N GLU A 31 9.41 0.67 11.94
CA GLU A 31 10.05 -0.42 12.65
C GLU A 31 9.82 -1.75 11.88
N ASN A 32 10.89 -2.53 11.73
CA ASN A 32 10.91 -3.77 10.96
C ASN A 32 10.44 -3.62 9.48
N SER A 33 10.40 -2.39 8.96
CA SER A 33 9.86 -2.08 7.63
C SER A 33 8.45 -2.66 7.40
N ASP A 34 7.60 -2.63 8.43
CA ASP A 34 6.23 -3.16 8.41
C ASP A 34 5.18 -2.06 8.60
N PRO A 35 4.75 -1.39 7.52
CA PRO A 35 3.75 -0.33 7.59
C PRO A 35 2.35 -0.85 7.97
N PHE A 36 2.06 -2.14 7.78
CA PHE A 36 0.80 -2.75 8.20
C PHE A 36 0.61 -2.65 9.72
N ARG A 37 1.62 -3.07 10.49
CA ARG A 37 1.55 -2.97 11.96
C ARG A 37 1.40 -1.54 12.43
N VAL A 38 2.16 -0.62 11.82
CA VAL A 38 2.04 0.81 12.16
C VAL A 38 0.63 1.31 11.90
N ALA A 39 0.03 0.93 10.77
CA ALA A 39 -1.34 1.33 10.44
C ALA A 39 -2.36 0.78 11.47
N GLN A 40 -2.25 -0.51 11.83
CA GLN A 40 -3.10 -1.13 12.84
C GLN A 40 -2.91 -0.50 14.23
N ASP A 41 -1.67 -0.31 14.66
CA ASP A 41 -1.36 0.28 15.97
C ASP A 41 -1.90 1.71 16.06
N ILE A 42 -1.75 2.51 15.01
CA ILE A 42 -2.31 3.85 14.95
C ILE A 42 -3.84 3.79 14.97
N GLY A 43 -4.44 2.96 14.13
CA GLY A 43 -5.87 2.81 14.05
C GLY A 43 -6.49 2.43 15.40
N ASN A 44 -5.95 1.41 16.04
CA ASN A 44 -6.45 0.90 17.32
C ASN A 44 -6.07 1.76 18.52
N LYS A 45 -4.82 2.25 18.61
CA LYS A 45 -4.34 3.04 19.76
C LYS A 45 -5.01 4.40 19.82
N TYR A 46 -5.17 5.07 18.69
CA TYR A 46 -5.80 6.39 18.62
C TYR A 46 -7.28 6.32 18.30
N GLY A 47 -7.81 5.14 17.96
CA GLY A 47 -9.20 4.92 17.67
C GLY A 47 -9.68 5.70 16.45
N VAL A 48 -8.91 5.63 15.34
CA VAL A 48 -9.28 6.30 14.08
C VAL A 48 -10.62 5.73 13.59
N GLY A 49 -11.60 6.61 13.37
CA GLY A 49 -12.97 6.21 13.09
C GLY A 49 -13.91 6.44 14.27
N ASN A 50 -15.19 6.24 14.03
CA ASN A 50 -16.20 6.39 15.04
C ASN A 50 -16.42 5.05 15.74
N LYS A 51 -16.42 5.02 17.08
CA LYS A 51 -16.61 3.83 17.92
C LYS A 51 -17.85 2.98 17.58
N ASN A 52 -18.87 3.62 17.01
CA ASN A 52 -20.13 2.91 16.69
C ASN A 52 -20.16 2.40 15.26
N THR A 53 -19.30 2.89 14.37
CA THR A 53 -19.33 2.61 12.93
C THR A 53 -18.03 2.07 12.39
N ASP A 54 -16.93 2.16 13.16
CA ASP A 54 -15.56 1.76 12.80
C ASP A 54 -15.09 2.27 11.41
N ARG A 55 -15.64 3.45 11.00
CA ARG A 55 -15.37 4.06 9.71
C ARG A 55 -14.12 4.94 9.77
N GLY A 56 -12.98 4.28 9.89
CA GLY A 56 -11.65 4.90 9.88
C GLY A 56 -10.83 4.45 8.68
N LEU A 57 -9.89 5.28 8.23
CA LEU A 57 -8.93 4.94 7.20
C LEU A 57 -7.55 5.44 7.62
N VAL A 58 -6.59 4.54 7.71
CA VAL A 58 -5.19 4.87 7.99
C VAL A 58 -4.34 4.56 6.75
N VAL A 59 -3.59 5.55 6.28
CA VAL A 59 -2.65 5.39 5.16
C VAL A 59 -1.25 5.67 5.67
N VAL A 60 -0.38 4.68 5.66
CA VAL A 60 1.02 4.76 6.07
C VAL A 60 1.92 4.73 4.85
N VAL A 61 2.87 5.66 4.79
CA VAL A 61 3.92 5.72 3.76
C VAL A 61 5.27 5.88 4.44
N ALA A 62 6.12 4.87 4.34
CA ALA A 62 7.50 4.87 4.81
C ALA A 62 8.42 5.18 3.61
N VAL A 63 8.85 6.44 3.52
CA VAL A 63 9.49 6.99 2.32
C VAL A 63 10.81 6.31 1.99
N ASP A 64 11.70 6.19 2.98
CA ASP A 64 13.04 5.62 2.78
C ASP A 64 13.00 4.08 2.70
N ASP A 65 12.00 3.45 3.34
CA ASP A 65 11.74 2.01 3.21
C ASP A 65 11.06 1.66 1.89
N ARG A 66 10.54 2.67 1.17
CA ARG A 66 9.76 2.52 -0.06
C ARG A 66 8.58 1.57 0.10
N LYS A 67 7.87 1.70 1.21
CA LYS A 67 6.73 0.84 1.57
C LYS A 67 5.53 1.68 1.97
N TYR A 68 4.36 1.11 1.72
CA TYR A 68 3.10 1.73 2.12
C TYR A 68 2.11 0.68 2.61
N PHE A 69 1.09 1.15 3.34
CA PHE A 69 -0.11 0.38 3.64
C PHE A 69 -1.33 1.29 3.72
N ILE A 70 -2.46 0.85 3.16
CA ILE A 70 -3.78 1.45 3.31
C ILE A 70 -4.61 0.50 4.16
N ALA A 71 -5.00 0.92 5.36
CA ALA A 71 -5.79 0.15 6.31
C ALA A 71 -7.18 0.76 6.47
N PRO A 72 -8.23 0.15 5.92
CA PRO A 72 -9.60 0.47 6.29
C PRO A 72 -9.92 -0.08 7.68
N GLY A 73 -10.74 0.64 8.45
CA GLY A 73 -11.34 0.13 9.67
C GLY A 73 -12.44 -0.88 9.34
N GLU A 74 -12.82 -1.71 10.31
CA GLU A 74 -13.80 -2.79 10.12
C GLU A 74 -15.11 -2.32 9.48
N GLY A 75 -15.57 -1.12 9.81
CA GLY A 75 -16.77 -0.53 9.23
C GLY A 75 -16.62 0.03 7.81
N LEU A 76 -15.42 -0.03 7.23
CA LEU A 76 -15.15 0.39 5.84
C LEU A 76 -14.81 -0.78 4.92
N GLU A 77 -14.45 -1.96 5.42
CA GLU A 77 -13.97 -3.10 4.61
C GLU A 77 -14.98 -3.52 3.53
N GLY A 78 -16.29 -3.38 3.81
CA GLY A 78 -17.35 -3.65 2.84
C GLY A 78 -17.52 -2.60 1.76
N ASP A 79 -17.19 -1.33 2.07
CA ASP A 79 -17.36 -0.18 1.15
C ASP A 79 -16.07 0.15 0.39
N LEU A 80 -14.93 -0.17 0.97
CA LEU A 80 -13.58 0.02 0.41
C LEU A 80 -12.82 -1.29 0.55
N THR A 81 -12.92 -2.13 -0.46
CA THR A 81 -12.33 -3.47 -0.48
C THR A 81 -10.81 -3.44 -0.62
N ASP A 82 -10.13 -4.54 -0.25
CA ASP A 82 -8.68 -4.69 -0.40
C ASP A 82 -8.22 -4.47 -1.84
N VAL A 83 -9.00 -4.92 -2.82
CA VAL A 83 -8.72 -4.71 -4.26
C VAL A 83 -8.77 -3.23 -4.61
N GLU A 84 -9.76 -2.49 -4.12
CA GLU A 84 -9.86 -1.05 -4.35
C GLU A 84 -8.76 -0.28 -3.62
N CYS A 85 -8.36 -0.73 -2.42
CA CYS A 85 -7.19 -0.19 -1.72
C CYS A 85 -5.90 -0.38 -2.55
N ASP A 86 -5.72 -1.56 -3.16
CA ASP A 86 -4.57 -1.84 -4.04
C ASP A 86 -4.60 -0.98 -5.31
N ASP A 87 -5.75 -0.86 -5.97
CA ASP A 87 -5.92 0.01 -7.15
C ASP A 87 -5.59 1.48 -6.81
N ILE A 88 -6.12 2.00 -5.69
CA ILE A 88 -5.81 3.34 -5.19
C ILE A 88 -4.31 3.49 -4.90
N ALA A 89 -3.73 2.52 -4.21
CA ALA A 89 -2.33 2.56 -3.86
C ALA A 89 -1.43 2.60 -5.10
N ARG A 90 -1.67 1.75 -6.09
CA ARG A 90 -0.90 1.72 -7.35
C ARG A 90 -1.03 3.02 -8.13
N ALA A 91 -2.24 3.51 -8.32
CA ALA A 91 -2.50 4.69 -9.13
C ALA A 91 -2.08 5.99 -8.44
N CYS A 92 -2.23 6.08 -7.12
CA CYS A 92 -2.01 7.32 -6.36
C CYS A 92 -0.67 7.31 -5.62
N ILE A 93 -0.38 6.26 -4.83
CA ILE A 93 0.83 6.23 -4.00
C ILE A 93 2.04 5.83 -4.85
N VAL A 94 2.06 4.61 -5.39
CA VAL A 94 3.23 4.06 -6.11
C VAL A 94 3.67 4.97 -7.26
N LYS A 95 2.73 5.41 -8.09
CA LYS A 95 3.00 6.27 -9.25
C LYS A 95 3.66 7.59 -8.86
N ASN A 96 3.20 8.23 -7.79
CA ASN A 96 3.73 9.51 -7.34
C ASN A 96 4.99 9.36 -6.49
N MET A 97 5.07 8.33 -5.64
CA MET A 97 6.25 8.07 -4.82
C MET A 97 7.47 7.70 -5.66
N ARG A 98 7.32 6.99 -6.79
CA ARG A 98 8.41 6.77 -7.77
C ARG A 98 8.99 8.06 -8.34
N LYS A 99 8.22 9.15 -8.33
CA LYS A 99 8.65 10.49 -8.75
C LYS A 99 9.12 11.37 -7.57
N GLY A 100 9.09 10.85 -6.35
CA GLY A 100 9.38 11.61 -5.13
C GLY A 100 8.30 12.61 -4.71
N ASN A 101 7.09 12.53 -5.27
CA ASN A 101 6.01 13.48 -5.04
C ASN A 101 5.06 13.01 -3.93
N VAL A 102 5.50 13.13 -2.68
CA VAL A 102 4.73 12.71 -1.48
C VAL A 102 3.40 13.47 -1.36
N ASP A 103 3.42 14.79 -1.50
CA ASP A 103 2.22 15.63 -1.35
C ASP A 103 1.15 15.27 -2.40
N GLU A 104 1.56 14.97 -3.65
CA GLU A 104 0.64 14.51 -4.70
C GLU A 104 0.13 13.08 -4.45
N ALA A 105 0.96 12.20 -3.90
CA ALA A 105 0.52 10.87 -3.51
C ALA A 105 -0.63 10.94 -2.49
N MET A 106 -0.50 11.79 -1.46
CA MET A 106 -1.53 11.94 -0.43
C MET A 106 -2.79 12.62 -0.99
N LEU A 107 -2.63 13.67 -1.81
CA LEU A 107 -3.76 14.38 -2.40
C LEU A 107 -4.56 13.48 -3.36
N SER A 108 -3.89 12.76 -4.25
CA SER A 108 -4.56 11.87 -5.20
C SER A 108 -5.26 10.69 -4.48
N THR A 109 -4.66 10.16 -3.40
CA THR A 109 -5.29 9.15 -2.57
C THR A 109 -6.56 9.69 -1.90
N ALA A 110 -6.50 10.87 -1.28
CA ALA A 110 -7.67 11.49 -0.66
C ALA A 110 -8.81 11.76 -1.65
N LYS A 111 -8.47 12.21 -2.88
CA LYS A 111 -9.44 12.41 -3.97
C LYS A 111 -10.09 11.08 -4.41
N ALA A 112 -9.29 10.02 -4.61
CA ALA A 112 -9.78 8.73 -5.06
C ALA A 112 -10.75 8.12 -4.02
N VAL A 113 -10.38 8.16 -2.74
CA VAL A 113 -11.25 7.73 -1.64
C VAL A 113 -12.53 8.57 -1.62
N TYR A 114 -12.44 9.90 -1.69
CA TYR A 114 -13.62 10.77 -1.71
C TYR A 114 -14.55 10.46 -2.90
N ASN A 115 -14.00 10.25 -4.10
CA ASN A 115 -14.78 9.90 -5.28
C ASN A 115 -15.50 8.55 -5.08
N LYS A 116 -14.83 7.55 -4.52
CA LYS A 116 -15.44 6.24 -4.21
C LYS A 116 -16.71 6.40 -3.38
N PHE A 117 -16.64 7.17 -2.31
CA PHE A 117 -17.80 7.35 -1.41
C PHE A 117 -18.86 8.31 -1.97
N LYS A 118 -18.50 9.20 -2.89
CA LYS A 118 -19.43 10.12 -3.52
C LYS A 118 -20.16 9.53 -4.72
N THR A 119 -19.46 8.74 -5.55
CA THR A 119 -19.94 8.27 -6.85
C THR A 119 -20.05 6.75 -6.97
N GLY A 120 -19.58 6.01 -5.96
CA GLY A 120 -19.47 4.55 -5.98
C GLY A 120 -18.22 4.04 -6.74
N SER A 121 -17.42 4.92 -7.36
CA SER A 121 -16.21 4.57 -8.09
C SER A 121 -15.04 5.43 -7.65
N THR A 122 -13.84 4.86 -7.61
CA THR A 122 -12.60 5.60 -7.29
C THR A 122 -12.27 6.67 -8.36
N GLY A 123 -12.86 6.58 -9.54
CA GLY A 123 -12.54 7.46 -10.67
C GLY A 123 -11.12 7.21 -11.22
N LEU A 124 -10.50 6.12 -10.81
CA LEU A 124 -9.22 5.67 -11.34
C LEU A 124 -9.54 4.84 -12.57
N ASP A 125 -9.12 5.30 -13.75
CA ASP A 125 -9.13 4.45 -14.93
C ASP A 125 -8.28 3.22 -14.59
N LYS A 126 -8.86 2.03 -14.72
CA LYS A 126 -8.06 0.82 -14.69
C LYS A 126 -7.00 1.02 -15.76
N GLN A 127 -5.75 1.26 -15.34
CA GLN A 127 -4.63 1.13 -16.24
C GLN A 127 -4.58 -0.36 -16.59
N GLU A 128 -5.33 -0.75 -17.62
CA GLU A 128 -5.02 -1.98 -18.32
C GLU A 128 -3.57 -1.77 -18.77
N GLU A 129 -2.65 -2.51 -18.18
CA GLU A 129 -1.30 -2.65 -18.71
C GLU A 129 -1.52 -2.97 -20.19
N PRO A 130 -1.02 -2.13 -21.12
CA PRO A 130 -1.33 -2.35 -22.53
C PRO A 130 -0.91 -3.79 -22.84
N ILE A 131 -1.90 -4.58 -23.29
CA ILE A 131 -1.73 -6.00 -23.65
C ILE A 131 -0.50 -6.19 -24.55
N GLU A 132 -0.13 -5.13 -25.30
CA GLU A 132 1.09 -5.06 -26.10
C GLU A 132 2.39 -5.25 -25.29
N THR A 133 2.48 -4.74 -24.06
CA THR A 133 3.68 -4.96 -23.24
C THR A 133 3.76 -6.38 -22.70
N ALA A 134 2.64 -6.98 -22.32
CA ALA A 134 2.57 -8.37 -21.89
C ALA A 134 2.88 -9.32 -23.06
N ILE A 135 2.37 -9.04 -24.26
CA ILE A 135 2.67 -9.80 -25.48
C ILE A 135 4.15 -9.64 -25.86
N ALA A 136 4.71 -8.43 -25.80
CA ALA A 136 6.12 -8.19 -26.10
C ALA A 136 7.05 -8.93 -25.13
N ILE A 137 6.76 -8.93 -23.84
CA ILE A 137 7.52 -9.69 -22.82
C ILE A 137 7.38 -11.19 -23.07
N GLY A 138 6.18 -11.69 -23.41
CA GLY A 138 5.92 -13.07 -23.76
C GLY A 138 6.71 -13.52 -25.00
N ILE A 139 6.76 -12.68 -26.05
CA ILE A 139 7.52 -12.98 -27.28
C ILE A 139 9.02 -12.99 -27.01
N ILE A 140 9.54 -12.02 -26.26
CA ILE A 140 10.96 -11.96 -25.87
C ILE A 140 11.33 -13.19 -25.03
N GLY A 141 10.49 -13.57 -24.07
CA GLY A 141 10.66 -14.78 -23.24
C GLY A 141 10.68 -16.05 -24.09
N ALA A 142 9.78 -16.16 -25.06
CA ALA A 142 9.73 -17.30 -25.97
C ALA A 142 10.97 -17.38 -26.89
N VAL A 143 11.44 -16.25 -27.42
CA VAL A 143 12.66 -16.20 -28.25
C VAL A 143 13.88 -16.60 -27.44
N VAL A 144 14.04 -16.08 -26.21
CA VAL A 144 15.14 -16.44 -25.32
C VAL A 144 15.07 -17.93 -24.94
N PHE A 145 13.88 -18.44 -24.62
CA PHE A 145 13.66 -19.85 -24.31
C PHE A 145 14.02 -20.77 -25.48
N PHE A 146 13.60 -20.44 -26.71
CA PHE A 146 13.99 -21.16 -27.91
C PHE A 146 15.49 -21.11 -28.18
N TRP A 147 16.12 -19.95 -27.94
CA TRP A 147 17.56 -19.77 -28.11
C TRP A 147 18.35 -20.61 -27.12
N VAL A 148 17.90 -20.68 -25.85
CA VAL A 148 18.50 -21.52 -24.81
C VAL A 148 18.36 -23.01 -25.16
N ILE A 149 17.17 -23.47 -25.61
CA ILE A 149 16.96 -24.86 -26.02
C ILE A 149 17.86 -25.22 -27.22
N TRP A 150 17.99 -24.31 -28.19
CA TRP A 150 18.85 -24.55 -29.36
C TRP A 150 20.32 -24.56 -28.99
N SER A 151 20.75 -23.77 -28.04
CA SER A 151 22.10 -23.75 -27.48
C SER A 151 22.44 -25.04 -26.70
N ILE A 152 21.47 -25.64 -26.02
CA ILE A 152 21.64 -26.89 -25.26
C ILE A 152 21.69 -28.11 -26.19
N LYS A 153 20.98 -28.07 -27.32
CA LYS A 153 20.93 -29.17 -28.29
C LYS A 153 22.23 -29.33 -29.09
N GLY A 154 23.15 -28.34 -28.98
CA GLY A 154 24.44 -28.34 -29.69
C GLY A 154 25.63 -28.88 -28.93
N LYS A 155 25.50 -29.35 -27.68
CA LYS A 155 26.62 -29.92 -26.91
C LYS A 155 26.25 -31.20 -26.19
N ASN A 156 26.39 -32.33 -26.88
CA ASN A 156 26.65 -33.58 -26.22
C ASN A 156 28.09 -33.51 -25.66
N ASN A 157 28.25 -33.50 -24.34
CA ASN A 157 29.39 -34.13 -23.69
C ASN A 157 29.09 -34.43 -22.22
N ASN A 158 29.38 -35.67 -21.86
CA ASN A 158 29.33 -36.27 -20.56
C ASN A 158 30.06 -35.47 -19.48
N GLY A 159 29.44 -35.34 -18.30
CA GLY A 159 30.11 -34.86 -17.10
C GLY A 159 29.26 -35.10 -15.86
N ARG A 160 29.63 -36.13 -15.17
CA ARG A 160 29.13 -36.63 -13.89
C ARG A 160 29.48 -35.66 -12.76
N GLY A 161 28.55 -35.44 -11.81
CA GLY A 161 28.92 -35.18 -10.42
C GLY A 161 28.52 -33.85 -9.82
N GLY A 162 27.86 -33.91 -8.66
CA GLY A 162 27.87 -32.85 -7.69
C GLY A 162 26.49 -32.49 -7.09
N ARG A 163 26.15 -33.21 -6.01
CA ARG A 163 25.13 -32.83 -5.02
C ARG A 163 25.56 -31.53 -4.35
N ASN A 164 24.65 -30.60 -4.13
CA ASN A 164 24.32 -29.96 -2.86
C ASN A 164 23.46 -28.71 -3.13
N GLY A 165 22.41 -28.64 -2.42
CA GLY A 165 22.17 -27.77 -1.32
C GLY A 165 20.94 -26.91 -1.58
N GLY A 166 19.85 -27.28 -0.92
CA GLY A 166 18.60 -26.57 -0.88
C GLY A 166 18.74 -25.14 -0.38
N GLY A 167 17.93 -24.29 -0.95
CA GLY A 167 17.63 -22.96 -0.48
C GLY A 167 16.20 -22.62 -0.88
N GLY A 168 15.24 -23.13 -0.11
CA GLY A 168 13.85 -22.69 -0.23
C GLY A 168 13.70 -21.27 0.31
N PRO A 169 12.67 -20.55 -0.10
CA PRO A 169 12.43 -19.19 0.37
C PRO A 169 12.14 -19.21 1.87
N PHE A 170 12.99 -18.57 2.64
CA PHE A 170 12.78 -18.37 4.08
C PHE A 170 11.67 -17.37 4.29
N ILE A 171 10.52 -17.85 4.78
CA ILE A 171 9.50 -16.98 5.37
C ILE A 171 9.95 -16.74 6.82
N PHE A 172 10.40 -15.52 7.12
CA PHE A 172 10.80 -15.12 8.46
C PHE A 172 9.58 -14.58 9.22
N TRP A 173 9.12 -15.31 10.23
CA TRP A 173 8.19 -14.80 11.22
C TRP A 173 9.02 -14.16 12.35
N GLY A 174 9.19 -12.82 12.27
CA GLY A 174 9.83 -12.06 13.34
C GLY A 174 8.81 -11.64 14.39
N ASN A 175 9.18 -11.87 15.66
CA ASN A 175 8.42 -11.48 16.85
C ASN A 175 8.24 -9.94 16.91
N PRO A 176 7.03 -9.41 17.19
CA PRO A 176 6.77 -7.97 17.19
C PRO A 176 7.39 -7.32 18.42
N GLY A 177 8.47 -6.58 18.22
CA GLY A 177 9.00 -5.66 19.22
C GLY A 177 8.04 -4.47 19.42
N HIS A 178 7.92 -4.04 20.65
CA HIS A 178 7.12 -2.88 21.05
C HIS A 178 7.52 -1.62 20.28
N LEU A 179 6.55 -0.98 19.60
CA LEU A 179 6.70 0.40 19.16
C LEU A 179 6.91 1.28 20.38
N ASN A 180 8.05 1.94 20.44
CA ASN A 180 8.40 2.81 21.55
C ASN A 180 7.58 4.11 21.46
N ASP A 181 7.00 4.57 22.57
CA ASP A 181 6.20 5.79 22.66
C ASP A 181 6.91 7.06 22.15
N SER A 182 8.25 7.01 22.01
CA SER A 182 9.05 8.11 21.46
C SER A 182 8.88 8.31 19.94
N PHE A 183 8.34 7.32 19.21
CA PHE A 183 8.11 7.42 17.78
C PHE A 183 7.03 8.46 17.42
N PHE A 184 6.03 8.60 18.28
CA PHE A 184 4.92 9.55 18.08
C PHE A 184 5.10 10.89 18.83
N GLY A 185 6.23 11.09 19.50
CA GLY A 185 6.43 12.18 20.46
C GLY A 185 6.62 13.58 19.90
N ARG A 186 6.69 13.79 18.58
CA ARG A 186 6.84 15.12 17.98
C ARG A 186 6.16 15.20 16.62
N GLY A 187 4.91 15.63 16.61
CA GLY A 187 4.27 16.09 15.37
C GLY A 187 2.88 15.58 15.05
N PHE A 188 2.29 14.74 15.90
CA PHE A 188 0.89 14.38 15.73
C PHE A 188 -0.01 15.47 16.32
N SER A 189 -0.38 16.43 15.47
CA SER A 189 -1.47 17.38 15.75
C SER A 189 -2.76 16.73 15.25
N GLY A 190 -3.11 15.58 15.82
CA GLY A 190 -4.31 14.84 15.47
C GLY A 190 -5.51 15.38 16.22
N GLY A 191 -6.61 15.58 15.48
CA GLY A 191 -7.91 15.79 16.08
C GLY A 191 -8.33 14.62 16.98
N SER A 192 -9.38 14.79 17.75
CA SER A 192 -9.95 13.74 18.58
C SER A 192 -10.59 12.68 17.68
N PHE A 193 -10.07 11.46 17.71
CA PHE A 193 -10.65 10.32 17.00
C PHE A 193 -11.71 9.62 17.86
N GLY A 194 -12.65 8.95 17.20
CA GLY A 194 -13.85 8.43 17.82
C GLY A 194 -13.76 7.02 18.41
N GLY A 195 -12.61 6.34 18.33
CA GLY A 195 -12.38 5.02 18.95
C GLY A 195 -12.76 3.84 18.04
N GLY A 196 -12.50 3.92 16.75
CA GLY A 196 -12.72 2.83 15.79
C GLY A 196 -11.78 1.64 15.95
N SER A 197 -12.12 0.50 15.34
CA SER A 197 -11.40 -0.77 15.34
C SER A 197 -10.86 -1.12 13.94
N PHE A 198 -9.72 -1.82 13.89
CA PHE A 198 -9.05 -2.23 12.65
C PHE A 198 -8.78 -3.74 12.67
N GLY A 199 -9.48 -4.47 11.77
CA GLY A 199 -9.46 -5.93 11.72
C GLY A 199 -8.31 -6.55 10.94
N GLY A 200 -7.62 -5.77 10.09
CA GLY A 200 -6.49 -6.26 9.29
C GLY A 200 -6.71 -6.32 7.79
N GLY A 201 -7.85 -5.83 7.29
CA GLY A 201 -8.07 -5.59 5.86
C GLY A 201 -7.18 -4.48 5.31
N GLY A 202 -7.13 -4.35 3.98
CA GLY A 202 -6.38 -3.31 3.28
C GLY A 202 -5.36 -3.81 2.27
N ALA A 203 -4.54 -2.89 1.77
CA ALA A 203 -3.53 -3.22 0.79
C ALA A 203 -2.19 -2.55 1.12
N GLY A 204 -1.11 -3.29 0.93
CA GLY A 204 0.26 -2.81 1.14
C GLY A 204 1.22 -3.26 0.07
N GLY A 205 2.32 -2.55 -0.04
CA GLY A 205 3.35 -2.84 -1.03
C GLY A 205 4.52 -1.88 -0.98
N GLY A 206 5.25 -1.82 -2.10
CA GLY A 206 6.40 -0.94 -2.27
C GLY A 206 6.50 -0.36 -3.68
N TRP A 207 7.45 0.58 -3.88
CA TRP A 207 7.70 1.23 -5.17
C TRP A 207 9.17 1.28 -5.54
#